data_a179a51e5d7617111144a6e710fc55c2
#
_entry.id   a179a51e5d7617111144a6e710fc55c2
#
_cell.length_a   1.000
_cell.length_b   1.000
_cell.length_c   1.000
_cell.angle_alpha   90.00
_cell.angle_beta   90.00
_cell.angle_gamma   90.00
#
_symmetry.space_group_name_H-M   'P 1'
#
loop_
_entity.id
_entity.type
_entity.pdbx_description
1 polymer ?
#
loop_
_entity_poly.entity_id
_entity_poly.type
_entity_poly.pdbx_seq_one_letter_code
_entity_poly.pdbx_strand_id
1 'polypeptide(L)'
;TITPAVTFGVSDYLGSVEKGKVADLVLWEPQFFGAKPKMVIKNGLINWSNMGDPNASLPTPQPCIYRPMYGAIGRTLPQTGISFVSTAAAESGIKERLHLHRMVCPVRRTRQLTKYDMVLNGGMPDIDVDPETFAVMVNGVHAYVKPAQKFSLAQLYWFS
;
A
#
# COMPACT_ATOMS: atom_id res chain seq x y z
N THR A 1 -1.58 5.51 0.50
CA THR A 1 -2.32 4.51 -0.30
C THR A 1 -3.29 5.17 -1.26
N ILE A 2 -4.19 6.03 -0.79
CA ILE A 2 -5.22 6.63 -1.66
C ILE A 2 -4.64 7.56 -2.73
N THR A 3 -3.66 8.41 -2.39
CA THR A 3 -3.03 9.32 -3.34
C THR A 3 -2.39 8.59 -4.53
N PRO A 4 -1.54 7.55 -4.34
CA PRO A 4 -1.08 6.73 -5.46
C PRO A 4 -2.21 6.07 -6.24
N ALA A 5 -3.27 5.61 -5.60
CA ALA A 5 -4.41 5.01 -6.28
C ALA A 5 -5.15 6.01 -7.19
N VAL A 6 -5.28 7.26 -6.75
CA VAL A 6 -5.80 8.37 -7.56
C VAL A 6 -4.87 8.64 -8.74
N THR A 7 -3.58 8.79 -8.49
CA THR A 7 -2.57 9.07 -9.52
C THR A 7 -2.54 8.01 -10.62
N PHE A 8 -2.66 6.74 -10.25
CA PHE A 8 -2.68 5.64 -11.21
C PHE A 8 -4.07 5.32 -11.77
N GLY A 9 -5.11 6.07 -11.39
CA GLY A 9 -6.47 5.90 -11.90
C GLY A 9 -7.15 4.59 -11.46
N VAL A 10 -6.79 4.08 -10.29
CA VAL A 10 -7.29 2.83 -9.72
C VAL A 10 -8.03 3.00 -8.40
N SER A 11 -8.28 4.26 -8.00
CA SER A 11 -8.92 4.60 -6.72
C SER A 11 -10.37 4.13 -6.59
N ASP A 12 -11.03 3.80 -7.69
CA ASP A 12 -12.37 3.22 -7.68
C ASP A 12 -12.37 1.78 -7.13
N TYR A 13 -11.23 1.10 -7.20
CA TYR A 13 -11.09 -0.30 -6.83
C TYR A 13 -10.33 -0.52 -5.52
N LEU A 14 -9.36 0.34 -5.21
CA LEU A 14 -8.45 0.16 -4.07
C LEU A 14 -7.88 1.51 -3.58
N GLY A 15 -7.05 1.45 -2.54
CA GLY A 15 -6.31 2.61 -2.01
C GLY A 15 -6.89 3.21 -0.73
N SER A 16 -8.12 2.85 -0.37
CA SER A 16 -8.77 3.23 0.88
C SER A 16 -9.61 2.09 1.45
N VAL A 17 -9.90 2.16 2.74
CA VAL A 17 -10.74 1.17 3.43
C VAL A 17 -12.19 1.63 3.33
N GLU A 18 -12.84 1.26 2.25
CA GLU A 18 -14.21 1.66 1.93
C GLU A 18 -15.01 0.47 1.41
N LYS A 19 -16.33 0.49 1.67
CA LYS A 19 -17.24 -0.53 1.16
C LYS A 19 -17.24 -0.52 -0.38
N GLY A 20 -17.08 -1.69 -0.99
CA GLY A 20 -17.07 -1.86 -2.44
C GLY A 20 -15.68 -1.87 -3.06
N LYS A 21 -14.64 -1.55 -2.30
CA LYS A 21 -13.24 -1.68 -2.74
C LYS A 21 -12.65 -3.02 -2.36
N VAL A 22 -11.60 -3.38 -3.08
CA VAL A 22 -10.85 -4.62 -2.83
C VAL A 22 -10.20 -4.56 -1.46
N ALA A 23 -10.37 -5.61 -0.67
CA ALA A 23 -9.82 -5.72 0.67
C ALA A 23 -8.35 -6.15 0.64
N ASP A 24 -7.49 -5.22 0.17
CA ASP A 24 -6.03 -5.32 0.24
C ASP A 24 -5.56 -4.57 1.48
N LEU A 25 -5.29 -5.29 2.56
CA LEU A 25 -5.07 -4.71 3.88
C LEU A 25 -3.78 -5.23 4.48
N VAL A 26 -3.10 -4.40 5.25
CA VAL A 26 -1.96 -4.80 6.07
C VAL A 26 -2.26 -4.43 7.52
N LEU A 27 -2.25 -5.42 8.41
CA LEU A 27 -2.43 -5.22 9.84
C LEU A 27 -1.06 -5.07 10.51
N TRP A 28 -0.94 -4.07 11.35
CA TRP A 28 0.27 -3.75 12.10
C TRP A 28 -0.02 -3.75 13.60
N GLU A 29 0.92 -4.23 14.37
CA GLU A 29 1.00 -3.84 15.78
C GLU A 29 1.64 -2.45 15.86
N PRO A 30 1.12 -1.51 16.66
CA PRO A 30 1.59 -0.12 16.65
C PRO A 30 3.11 0.03 16.82
N GLN A 31 3.71 -0.77 17.69
CA GLN A 31 5.16 -0.75 17.95
C GLN A 31 6.01 -1.25 16.78
N PHE A 32 5.43 -2.00 15.85
CA PHE A 32 6.11 -2.57 14.68
C PHE A 32 5.64 -1.95 13.35
N PHE A 33 4.94 -0.82 13.44
CA PHE A 33 4.40 -0.15 12.25
C PHE A 33 5.50 0.19 11.25
N GLY A 34 5.30 -0.22 10.00
CA GLY A 34 6.25 -0.01 8.90
C GLY A 34 7.42 -0.99 8.86
N ALA A 35 7.65 -1.77 9.91
CA ALA A 35 8.76 -2.72 9.98
C ALA A 35 8.31 -4.16 9.75
N LYS A 36 7.38 -4.65 10.57
CA LYS A 36 6.99 -6.06 10.57
C LYS A 36 5.46 -6.18 10.66
N PRO A 37 4.77 -6.47 9.55
CA PRO A 37 3.32 -6.62 9.57
C PRO A 37 2.90 -7.85 10.37
N LYS A 38 1.77 -7.76 11.07
CA LYS A 38 1.16 -8.91 11.73
C LYS A 38 0.48 -9.83 10.74
N MET A 39 -0.18 -9.24 9.74
CA MET A 39 -0.95 -9.96 8.75
C MET A 39 -1.06 -9.15 7.45
N VAL A 40 -0.98 -9.83 6.32
CA VAL A 40 -1.26 -9.28 4.99
C VAL A 40 -2.47 -9.98 4.42
N ILE A 41 -3.49 -9.19 4.07
CA ILE A 41 -4.74 -9.65 3.46
C ILE A 41 -4.75 -9.16 2.02
N LYS A 42 -5.06 -10.05 1.09
CA LYS A 42 -5.17 -9.76 -0.33
C LYS A 42 -6.54 -10.20 -0.83
N ASN A 43 -7.32 -9.23 -1.34
CA ASN A 43 -8.69 -9.47 -1.79
C ASN A 43 -9.56 -10.24 -0.75
N GLY A 44 -9.41 -9.88 0.53
CA GLY A 44 -10.12 -10.48 1.64
C GLY A 44 -9.56 -11.82 2.15
N LEU A 45 -8.52 -12.38 1.52
CA LEU A 45 -7.87 -13.62 1.94
C LEU A 45 -6.54 -13.34 2.63
N ILE A 46 -6.25 -14.05 3.69
CA ILE A 46 -4.96 -13.94 4.40
C ILE A 46 -3.89 -14.55 3.53
N ASN A 47 -2.91 -13.74 3.09
CA ASN A 47 -1.78 -14.18 2.31
C ASN A 47 -0.57 -14.51 3.18
N TRP A 48 -0.30 -13.69 4.19
CA TRP A 48 0.81 -13.87 5.12
C TRP A 48 0.38 -13.50 6.52
N SER A 49 0.81 -14.25 7.49
CA SER A 49 0.55 -13.98 8.90
C SER A 49 1.64 -14.54 9.79
N ASN A 50 1.86 -13.88 10.93
CA ASN A 50 2.60 -14.46 12.04
C ASN A 50 1.77 -15.60 12.63
N MET A 51 2.34 -16.78 12.68
CA MET A 51 1.74 -17.90 13.39
C MET A 51 2.81 -18.86 13.92
N GLY A 52 2.48 -19.57 14.97
CA GLY A 52 3.29 -20.64 15.51
C GLY A 52 3.27 -21.89 14.65
N ASP A 53 3.67 -23.02 15.23
CA ASP A 53 3.60 -24.30 14.57
C ASP A 53 2.13 -24.67 14.27
N PRO A 54 1.76 -24.90 13.00
CA PRO A 54 0.37 -25.23 12.64
C PRO A 54 -0.09 -26.58 13.20
N ASN A 55 0.82 -27.46 13.62
CA ASN A 55 0.49 -28.76 14.21
C ASN A 55 0.44 -28.73 15.74
N ALA A 56 0.71 -27.59 16.37
CA ALA A 56 0.68 -27.51 17.82
C ALA A 56 -0.76 -27.48 18.35
N SER A 57 -1.01 -28.27 19.37
CA SER A 57 -2.32 -28.29 20.05
C SER A 57 -2.55 -27.10 20.98
N LEU A 58 -1.52 -26.35 21.30
CA LEU A 58 -1.61 -25.18 22.17
C LEU A 58 -1.74 -23.90 21.36
N PRO A 59 -2.55 -22.92 21.80
CA PRO A 59 -2.57 -21.61 21.18
C PRO A 59 -1.22 -20.93 21.38
N THR A 60 -0.74 -20.26 20.35
CA THR A 60 0.53 -19.51 20.35
C THR A 60 1.81 -20.29 20.65
N PRO A 61 2.06 -21.43 19.99
CA PRO A 61 3.35 -22.10 20.12
C PRO A 61 4.49 -21.20 19.61
N GLN A 62 5.63 -21.30 20.26
CA GLN A 62 6.84 -20.56 19.85
C GLN A 62 7.80 -21.47 19.09
N PRO A 63 8.58 -20.94 18.13
CA PRO A 63 8.58 -19.54 17.67
C PRO A 63 7.41 -19.21 16.74
N CYS A 64 6.91 -17.96 16.82
CA CYS A 64 6.00 -17.44 15.81
C CYS A 64 6.79 -17.00 14.58
N ILE A 65 6.48 -17.57 13.44
CA ILE A 65 7.16 -17.29 12.18
C ILE A 65 6.16 -16.66 11.19
N TYR A 66 6.63 -15.71 10.40
CA TYR A 66 5.85 -15.11 9.33
C TYR A 66 5.75 -16.11 8.16
N ARG A 67 4.54 -16.58 7.90
CA ARG A 67 4.28 -17.68 6.98
C ARG A 67 3.30 -17.33 5.89
N PRO A 68 3.43 -17.94 4.68
CA PRO A 68 2.39 -17.89 3.66
C PRO A 68 1.14 -18.64 4.15
N MET A 69 -0.01 -18.05 3.87
CA MET A 69 -1.32 -18.56 4.24
C MET A 69 -2.17 -18.86 3.00
N TYR A 70 -3.44 -19.13 3.17
CA TYR A 70 -4.36 -19.58 2.13
C TYR A 70 -4.35 -18.75 0.84
N GLY A 71 -4.29 -17.41 0.96
CA GLY A 71 -4.26 -16.49 -0.17
C GLY A 71 -2.97 -16.50 -0.98
N ALA A 72 -1.88 -17.02 -0.42
CA ALA A 72 -0.57 -17.09 -1.05
C ALA A 72 -0.26 -18.42 -1.74
N ILE A 73 -1.21 -19.38 -1.73
CA ILE A 73 -0.94 -20.76 -2.15
C ILE A 73 -1.77 -21.13 -3.39
N GLY A 74 -1.14 -21.85 -4.32
CA GLY A 74 -1.79 -22.49 -5.46
C GLY A 74 -2.53 -21.51 -6.38
N ARG A 75 -3.72 -21.87 -6.80
CA ARG A 75 -4.54 -21.08 -7.73
C ARG A 75 -5.15 -19.83 -7.12
N THR A 76 -5.16 -19.70 -5.80
CA THR A 76 -5.69 -18.52 -5.11
C THR A 76 -4.84 -17.29 -5.38
N LEU A 77 -3.53 -17.45 -5.46
CA LEU A 77 -2.60 -16.35 -5.68
C LEU A 77 -2.90 -15.52 -6.95
N PRO A 78 -3.06 -16.08 -8.15
CA PRO A 78 -3.47 -15.31 -9.32
C PRO A 78 -4.89 -14.76 -9.22
N GLN A 79 -5.82 -15.44 -8.56
CA GLN A 79 -7.22 -15.01 -8.47
C GLN A 79 -7.44 -13.80 -7.56
N THR A 80 -6.59 -13.59 -6.57
CA THR A 80 -6.64 -12.43 -5.68
C THR A 80 -5.97 -11.18 -6.27
N GLY A 81 -5.27 -11.31 -7.39
CA GLY A 81 -4.62 -10.20 -8.08
C GLY A 81 -5.55 -9.45 -9.03
N ILE A 82 -5.19 -8.18 -9.33
CA ILE A 82 -5.86 -7.36 -10.31
C ILE A 82 -4.87 -7.04 -11.43
N SER A 83 -5.34 -7.11 -12.67
CA SER A 83 -4.63 -6.60 -13.86
C SER A 83 -5.30 -5.29 -14.29
N PHE A 84 -4.57 -4.20 -14.20
CA PHE A 84 -5.05 -2.90 -14.67
C PHE A 84 -4.72 -2.74 -16.16
N VAL A 85 -5.72 -2.31 -16.92
CA VAL A 85 -5.63 -2.18 -18.38
C VAL A 85 -6.23 -0.85 -18.82
N SER A 86 -6.02 -0.46 -20.07
CA SER A 86 -6.74 0.68 -20.64
C SER A 86 -8.23 0.35 -20.79
N THR A 87 -9.08 1.38 -20.84
CA THR A 87 -10.53 1.20 -21.07
C THR A 87 -10.76 0.47 -22.40
N ALA A 88 -10.05 0.85 -23.47
CA ALA A 88 -10.16 0.19 -24.76
C ALA A 88 -9.77 -1.30 -24.72
N ALA A 89 -8.75 -1.67 -23.96
CA ALA A 89 -8.36 -3.06 -23.78
C ALA A 89 -9.43 -3.85 -23.01
N ALA A 90 -10.01 -3.27 -21.97
CA ALA A 90 -11.10 -3.90 -21.23
C ALA A 90 -12.33 -4.15 -22.12
N GLU A 91 -12.73 -3.14 -22.89
CA GLU A 91 -13.86 -3.21 -23.82
C GLU A 91 -13.62 -4.20 -24.98
N SER A 92 -12.37 -4.40 -25.39
CA SER A 92 -12.00 -5.39 -26.40
C SER A 92 -11.98 -6.84 -25.92
N GLY A 93 -12.36 -7.11 -24.68
CA GLY A 93 -12.39 -8.46 -24.11
C GLY A 93 -11.00 -9.04 -23.86
N ILE A 94 -10.02 -8.22 -23.44
CA ILE A 94 -8.64 -8.67 -23.22
C ILE A 94 -8.53 -9.82 -22.21
N LYS A 95 -9.42 -9.90 -21.24
CA LYS A 95 -9.46 -10.96 -20.23
C LYS A 95 -9.64 -12.33 -20.88
N GLU A 96 -10.61 -12.44 -21.75
CA GLU A 96 -10.97 -13.68 -22.45
C GLU A 96 -9.91 -14.04 -23.50
N ARG A 97 -9.45 -13.04 -24.26
CA ARG A 97 -8.43 -13.22 -25.32
C ARG A 97 -7.10 -13.72 -24.79
N LEU A 98 -6.71 -13.29 -23.58
CA LEU A 98 -5.45 -13.70 -22.92
C LEU A 98 -5.67 -14.76 -21.85
N HIS A 99 -6.88 -15.30 -21.68
CA HIS A 99 -7.24 -16.28 -20.66
C HIS A 99 -6.79 -15.86 -19.24
N LEU A 100 -7.00 -14.58 -18.89
CA LEU A 100 -6.55 -14.04 -17.62
C LEU A 100 -7.43 -14.54 -16.47
N HIS A 101 -6.82 -15.19 -15.49
CA HIS A 101 -7.51 -15.62 -14.26
C HIS A 101 -7.71 -14.48 -13.26
N ARG A 102 -6.96 -13.38 -13.38
CA ARG A 102 -7.05 -12.20 -12.53
C ARG A 102 -8.28 -11.37 -12.87
N MET A 103 -8.76 -10.61 -11.89
CA MET A 103 -9.70 -9.54 -12.14
C MET A 103 -9.05 -8.53 -13.09
N VAL A 104 -9.77 -8.07 -14.10
CA VAL A 104 -9.31 -7.03 -15.03
C VAL A 104 -10.11 -5.77 -14.77
N CYS A 105 -9.43 -4.68 -14.48
CA CYS A 105 -10.04 -3.39 -14.18
C CYS A 105 -9.46 -2.29 -15.09
N PRO A 106 -10.30 -1.45 -15.71
CA PRO A 106 -9.82 -0.34 -16.51
C PRO A 106 -9.29 0.78 -15.61
N VAL A 107 -8.15 1.34 -16.01
CA VAL A 107 -7.60 2.57 -15.44
C VAL A 107 -8.43 3.77 -15.89
N ARG A 108 -8.74 4.70 -14.99
CA ARG A 108 -9.59 5.84 -15.25
C ARG A 108 -9.00 7.15 -14.75
N ARG A 109 -9.37 8.27 -15.40
CA ARG A 109 -9.09 9.62 -14.91
C ARG A 109 -7.62 9.93 -14.61
N THR A 110 -6.69 9.50 -15.48
CA THR A 110 -5.25 9.72 -15.28
C THR A 110 -4.69 10.98 -15.95
N ARG A 111 -5.42 11.59 -16.91
CA ARG A 111 -4.88 12.65 -17.78
C ARG A 111 -5.13 14.07 -17.30
N GLN A 112 -6.10 14.28 -16.40
CA GLN A 112 -6.54 15.61 -15.96
C GLN A 112 -6.31 15.80 -14.46
N LEU A 113 -5.46 14.98 -13.86
CA LEU A 113 -5.16 15.04 -12.43
C LEU A 113 -4.27 16.24 -12.12
N THR A 114 -4.61 16.91 -11.05
CA THR A 114 -3.87 18.01 -10.48
C THR A 114 -3.52 17.71 -9.02
N LYS A 115 -2.72 18.55 -8.42
CA LYS A 115 -2.43 18.46 -6.99
C LYS A 115 -3.68 18.56 -6.10
N TYR A 116 -4.69 19.27 -6.56
CA TYR A 116 -5.97 19.45 -5.83
C TYR A 116 -6.81 18.16 -5.76
N ASP A 117 -6.57 17.21 -6.65
CA ASP A 117 -7.27 15.91 -6.65
C ASP A 117 -6.69 14.95 -5.58
N MET A 118 -5.58 15.33 -4.95
CA MET A 118 -4.90 14.48 -3.97
C MET A 118 -5.56 14.58 -2.59
N VAL A 119 -6.07 13.45 -2.12
CA VAL A 119 -6.70 13.35 -0.80
C VAL A 119 -5.65 13.58 0.29
N LEU A 120 -5.92 14.50 1.22
CA LEU A 120 -5.05 14.90 2.34
C LEU A 120 -3.66 15.42 1.92
N ASN A 121 -3.43 15.69 0.65
CA ASN A 121 -2.16 16.19 0.13
C ASN A 121 -2.38 17.18 -1.04
N GLY A 122 -3.42 17.99 -0.96
CA GLY A 122 -3.75 19.02 -1.97
C GLY A 122 -3.07 20.37 -1.74
N GLY A 123 -2.32 20.53 -0.67
CA GLY A 123 -1.62 21.78 -0.36
C GLY A 123 -0.56 22.13 -1.40
N MET A 124 -0.51 23.38 -1.80
CA MET A 124 0.49 23.95 -2.73
C MET A 124 1.13 25.17 -2.07
N PRO A 125 2.02 24.98 -1.11
CA PRO A 125 2.76 26.08 -0.51
C PRO A 125 3.76 26.67 -1.51
N ASP A 126 4.04 27.94 -1.39
CA ASP A 126 5.17 28.57 -2.03
C ASP A 126 6.46 28.17 -1.31
N ILE A 127 7.38 27.52 -2.01
CA ILE A 127 8.62 26.99 -1.44
C ILE A 127 9.78 27.61 -2.19
N ASP A 128 10.62 28.34 -1.48
CA ASP A 128 11.89 28.88 -1.94
C ASP A 128 13.06 28.21 -1.21
N VAL A 129 14.08 27.83 -1.95
CA VAL A 129 15.27 27.18 -1.43
C VAL A 129 16.50 27.96 -1.86
N ASP A 130 17.21 28.51 -0.90
CA ASP A 130 18.48 29.19 -1.14
C ASP A 130 19.54 28.18 -1.62
N PRO A 131 20.14 28.35 -2.82
CA PRO A 131 21.05 27.38 -3.39
C PRO A 131 22.43 27.35 -2.71
N GLU A 132 22.79 28.38 -1.92
CA GLU A 132 24.09 28.45 -1.25
C GLU A 132 23.99 27.95 0.20
N THR A 133 22.96 28.35 0.92
CA THR A 133 22.78 28.01 2.34
C THR A 133 21.88 26.82 2.58
N PHE A 134 21.11 26.39 1.55
CA PHE A 134 20.05 25.38 1.62
C PHE A 134 18.94 25.73 2.60
N ALA A 135 18.81 27.00 2.97
CA ALA A 135 17.69 27.46 3.79
C ALA A 135 16.39 27.33 3.00
N VAL A 136 15.38 26.73 3.62
CA VAL A 136 14.06 26.52 3.02
C VAL A 136 13.06 27.50 3.60
N MET A 137 12.44 28.27 2.74
CA MET A 137 11.32 29.15 3.10
C MET A 137 10.01 28.53 2.59
N VAL A 138 9.00 28.47 3.44
CA VAL A 138 7.67 27.99 3.08
C VAL A 138 6.67 29.10 3.36
N ASN A 139 6.04 29.60 2.31
CA ASN A 139 5.15 30.79 2.37
C ASN A 139 5.80 31.97 3.12
N GLY A 140 7.10 32.22 2.87
CA GLY A 140 7.86 33.27 3.51
C GLY A 140 8.31 32.99 4.95
N VAL A 141 8.07 31.82 5.50
CA VAL A 141 8.50 31.41 6.85
C VAL A 141 9.64 30.41 6.73
N HIS A 142 10.73 30.63 7.48
CA HIS A 142 11.85 29.70 7.51
C HIS A 142 11.45 28.34 8.11
N ALA A 143 11.55 27.30 7.30
CA ALA A 143 11.27 25.92 7.71
C ALA A 143 12.52 25.33 8.38
N TYR A 144 12.58 25.43 9.69
CA TYR A 144 13.70 24.95 10.48
C TYR A 144 13.26 23.99 11.59
N VAL A 145 13.93 22.88 11.71
CA VAL A 145 13.76 21.93 12.80
C VAL A 145 15.11 21.70 13.46
N LYS A 146 15.17 21.78 14.79
CA LYS A 146 16.40 21.46 15.53
C LYS A 146 16.80 20.00 15.24
N PRO A 147 18.13 19.73 15.11
CA PRO A 147 18.60 18.36 14.96
C PRO A 147 18.04 17.43 16.04
N ALA A 148 17.58 16.26 15.63
CA ALA A 148 17.03 15.28 16.55
C ALA A 148 18.14 14.71 17.44
N GLN A 149 17.91 14.71 18.76
CA GLN A 149 18.83 14.11 19.74
C GLN A 149 18.51 12.62 19.98
N LYS A 150 17.29 12.20 19.65
CA LYS A 150 16.85 10.81 19.74
C LYS A 150 16.08 10.43 18.50
N PHE A 151 16.35 9.26 17.97
CA PHE A 151 15.61 8.65 16.89
C PHE A 151 14.83 7.46 17.40
N SER A 152 13.63 7.25 16.86
CA SER A 152 12.92 6.00 17.04
C SER A 152 13.71 4.87 16.38
N LEU A 153 14.06 3.85 17.14
CA LEU A 153 14.79 2.68 16.66
C LEU A 153 13.89 1.57 16.12
N ALA A 154 12.62 1.85 15.85
CA ALA A 154 11.69 0.88 15.27
C ALA A 154 12.24 0.21 14.00
N GLN A 155 13.10 0.89 13.27
CA GLN A 155 13.77 0.37 12.10
C GLN A 155 14.84 -0.69 12.38
N LEU A 156 15.34 -0.81 13.60
CA LEU A 156 16.31 -1.84 13.98
C LEU A 156 15.74 -3.25 13.95
N TYR A 157 14.43 -3.42 14.00
CA TYR A 157 13.80 -4.73 13.87
C TYR A 157 13.92 -5.35 12.48
N TRP A 158 14.49 -4.64 11.53
CA TRP A 158 14.73 -5.15 10.18
C TRP A 158 15.94 -6.09 10.11
N PHE A 159 16.79 -6.06 11.10
CA PHE A 159 18.07 -6.77 11.12
C PHE A 159 18.08 -7.99 12.04
N SER A 160 16.94 -8.37 12.58
CA SER A 160 16.79 -9.54 13.45
C SER A 160 15.94 -10.62 12.79
#